data_5512f7ae641df6c0529405fb1269f400
#
_entry.id   5512f7ae641df6c0529405fb1269f400
#
_cell.length_a   1.000
_cell.length_b   1.000
_cell.length_c   1.000
_cell.angle_alpha   90.00
_cell.angle_beta   90.00
_cell.angle_gamma   90.00
#
_symmetry.space_group_name_H-M   'P 1'
#
loop_
_entity.id
_entity.type
_entity.pdbx_description
1 polymer ?
#
loop_
_entity_poly.entity_id
_entity_poly.type
_entity_poly.pdbx_seq_one_letter_code
_entity_poly.pdbx_strand_id
1 'polypeptide(L)'
;MCKKRSLLDFSFFSASIEPGFPYTCMYRILFADLDGTLIQTKTGAKFAKGPWDWVLMPGITEAIDRYQPTHLHIVSNQGGIARHLVREDQWVAKVGRILEKIQSGLTHCAPSCSYDYCKTEDKECPDRKPNPGMITKFLTGIPEEEIESILMIGDASGKPGDFSDSDRLAAENAEIPYLDIKEFLEATWD
;
A
#
# COMPACT_ATOMS: atom_id res chain seq x y z
N MET A 1 1.18 20.27 2.79
CA MET A 1 -0.26 19.95 2.80
C MET A 1 -0.45 18.62 2.07
N CYS A 2 -0.67 17.55 2.81
CA CYS A 2 -1.05 16.26 2.23
C CYS A 2 -2.51 16.29 1.78
N LYS A 3 -2.79 15.90 0.56
CA LYS A 3 -4.17 15.75 0.07
C LYS A 3 -4.54 14.27 0.03
N LYS A 4 -5.62 13.93 0.73
CA LYS A 4 -6.35 12.69 0.57
C LYS A 4 -7.10 12.74 -0.76
N ARG A 5 -6.99 11.71 -1.57
CA ARG A 5 -7.91 11.41 -2.68
C ARG A 5 -7.86 9.90 -2.92
N SER A 6 -8.89 9.25 -3.18
CA SER A 6 -10.33 9.36 -3.26
C SER A 6 -10.86 7.93 -3.19
N LEU A 7 -11.81 7.69 -2.36
CA LEU A 7 -12.69 6.54 -2.49
C LEU A 7 -13.31 6.60 -3.90
N LEU A 8 -12.99 5.65 -4.74
CA LEU A 8 -13.83 5.35 -5.89
C LEU A 8 -15.19 4.92 -5.30
N ASP A 9 -16.22 5.75 -5.53
CA ASP A 9 -17.59 5.46 -5.14
C ASP A 9 -18.02 4.07 -5.64
N PHE A 10 -18.01 3.11 -4.75
CA PHE A 10 -18.71 1.85 -4.93
C PHE A 10 -20.13 1.96 -4.38
N SER A 11 -20.97 2.74 -5.05
CA SER A 11 -22.42 2.63 -4.92
C SER A 11 -22.92 1.54 -5.87
N PHE A 12 -22.72 0.28 -5.51
CA PHE A 12 -23.50 -0.84 -6.04
C PHE A 12 -23.15 -2.12 -5.26
N PHE A 13 -23.77 -2.31 -4.11
CA PHE A 13 -24.23 -3.60 -3.63
C PHE A 13 -25.21 -3.34 -2.47
N SER A 14 -26.47 -3.05 -2.82
CA SER A 14 -27.58 -3.25 -1.88
C SER A 14 -27.90 -4.74 -1.89
N ALA A 15 -27.17 -5.52 -1.11
CA ALA A 15 -27.64 -6.81 -0.67
C ALA A 15 -28.51 -6.58 0.56
N SER A 16 -29.79 -6.94 0.48
CA SER A 16 -30.73 -6.97 1.60
C SER A 16 -30.16 -7.83 2.71
N ILE A 17 -29.74 -7.19 3.79
CA ILE A 17 -29.24 -7.84 5.01
C ILE A 17 -30.45 -8.36 5.75
N GLU A 18 -30.59 -9.68 5.81
CA GLU A 18 -31.49 -10.35 6.75
C GLU A 18 -31.02 -10.06 8.20
N PRO A 19 -31.91 -9.64 9.13
CA PRO A 19 -31.54 -9.39 10.52
C PRO A 19 -31.37 -10.71 11.28
N GLY A 20 -30.12 -11.14 11.53
CA GLY A 20 -29.95 -12.34 12.35
C GLY A 20 -28.55 -12.88 12.61
N PHE A 21 -27.50 -12.39 11.96
CA PHE A 21 -26.12 -12.76 12.30
C PHE A 21 -25.21 -11.53 12.35
N PRO A 22 -24.50 -11.28 13.45
CA PRO A 22 -23.42 -10.30 13.47
C PRO A 22 -22.24 -10.89 12.68
N TYR A 23 -22.25 -10.81 11.36
CA TYR A 23 -21.01 -10.89 10.61
C TYR A 23 -20.26 -9.58 10.86
N THR A 24 -19.47 -9.55 11.92
CA THR A 24 -18.40 -8.57 12.05
C THR A 24 -17.49 -8.82 10.85
N CYS A 25 -17.50 -7.90 9.90
CA CYS A 25 -16.62 -7.97 8.74
C CYS A 25 -15.20 -7.72 9.27
N MET A 26 -14.45 -8.79 9.55
CA MET A 26 -13.09 -8.70 10.05
C MET A 26 -12.18 -8.12 8.96
N TYR A 27 -11.40 -7.11 9.32
CA TYR A 27 -10.47 -6.45 8.40
C TYR A 27 -9.10 -7.12 8.44
N ARG A 28 -8.67 -7.65 7.30
CA ARG A 28 -7.28 -8.05 7.06
C ARG A 28 -6.63 -6.97 6.19
N ILE A 29 -5.78 -6.13 6.80
CA ILE A 29 -5.25 -4.93 6.18
C ILE A 29 -3.80 -5.14 5.76
N LEU A 30 -3.52 -4.92 4.47
CA LEU A 30 -2.18 -4.91 3.92
C LEU A 30 -1.78 -3.49 3.52
N PHE A 31 -0.86 -2.89 4.28
CA PHE A 31 -0.15 -1.69 3.85
C PHE A 31 1.03 -2.08 2.98
N ALA A 32 1.26 -1.35 1.91
CA ALA A 32 2.38 -1.62 1.01
C ALA A 32 3.07 -0.33 0.57
N ASP A 33 4.40 -0.30 0.57
CA ASP A 33 5.12 0.67 -0.24
C ASP A 33 4.89 0.39 -1.73
N LEU A 34 5.20 1.35 -2.59
CA LEU A 34 4.97 1.25 -4.02
C LEU A 34 6.22 0.85 -4.79
N ASP A 35 7.23 1.74 -4.78
CA ASP A 35 8.39 1.65 -5.67
C ASP A 35 9.49 0.75 -5.05
N GLY A 36 9.74 -0.43 -5.61
CA GLY A 36 10.62 -1.48 -5.05
C GLY A 36 9.84 -2.58 -4.33
N THR A 37 8.55 -2.37 -4.06
CA THR A 37 7.66 -3.29 -3.34
C THR A 37 6.58 -3.87 -4.23
N LEU A 38 5.58 -3.08 -4.63
CA LEU A 38 4.53 -3.54 -5.56
C LEU A 38 4.98 -3.52 -7.01
N ILE A 39 5.89 -2.61 -7.34
CA ILE A 39 6.43 -2.44 -8.68
C ILE A 39 7.95 -2.27 -8.67
N GLN A 40 8.56 -2.58 -9.82
CA GLN A 40 9.92 -2.23 -10.15
C GLN A 40 9.97 -1.48 -11.48
N THR A 41 11.08 -0.80 -11.78
CA THR A 41 11.24 -0.13 -13.08
C THR A 41 11.36 -1.16 -14.19
N LYS A 42 10.62 -0.96 -15.28
CA LYS A 42 10.70 -1.81 -16.47
C LYS A 42 12.09 -1.78 -17.13
N THR A 43 12.77 -0.65 -17.01
CA THR A 43 14.11 -0.45 -17.59
C THR A 43 15.24 -0.99 -16.71
N GLY A 44 14.97 -1.45 -15.49
CA GLY A 44 15.99 -1.85 -14.51
C GLY A 44 16.77 -0.66 -13.91
N ALA A 45 16.40 0.58 -14.22
CA ALA A 45 17.01 1.76 -13.63
C ALA A 45 16.57 1.94 -12.18
N LYS A 46 17.43 2.52 -11.34
CA LYS A 46 17.11 2.79 -9.93
C LYS A 46 15.87 3.70 -9.75
N PHE A 47 15.66 4.63 -10.67
CA PHE A 47 14.50 5.52 -10.69
C PHE A 47 13.79 5.41 -12.03
N ALA A 48 12.46 5.44 -12.00
CA ALA A 48 11.64 5.40 -13.19
C ALA A 48 11.95 6.57 -14.15
N LYS A 49 12.13 6.27 -15.42
CA LYS A 49 12.38 7.27 -16.49
C LYS A 49 11.12 8.00 -16.95
N GLY A 50 9.97 7.57 -16.45
CA GLY A 50 8.68 8.17 -16.78
C GLY A 50 7.50 7.40 -16.15
N PRO A 51 6.27 7.90 -16.34
CA PRO A 51 5.08 7.32 -15.70
C PRO A 51 4.73 5.91 -16.21
N TRP A 52 5.35 5.45 -17.29
CA TRP A 52 5.14 4.13 -17.89
C TRP A 52 6.28 3.14 -17.60
N ASP A 53 7.34 3.60 -16.93
CA ASP A 53 8.52 2.79 -16.63
C ASP A 53 8.29 1.97 -15.36
N TRP A 54 7.33 1.04 -15.42
CA TRP A 54 7.06 0.12 -14.33
C TRP A 54 6.53 -1.22 -14.83
N VAL A 55 6.78 -2.24 -14.05
CA VAL A 55 6.15 -3.57 -14.11
C VAL A 55 5.85 -3.99 -12.68
N LEU A 56 4.86 -4.87 -12.49
CA LEU A 56 4.62 -5.46 -11.18
C LEU A 56 5.86 -6.21 -10.70
N MET A 57 6.11 -6.17 -9.40
CA MET A 57 7.11 -7.03 -8.77
C MET A 57 6.77 -8.49 -9.08
N PRO A 58 7.72 -9.29 -9.58
CA PRO A 58 7.46 -10.71 -9.86
C PRO A 58 6.92 -11.45 -8.63
N GLY A 59 5.82 -12.16 -8.78
CA GLY A 59 5.18 -12.92 -7.70
C GLY A 59 4.33 -12.09 -6.72
N ILE A 60 4.26 -10.76 -6.88
CA ILE A 60 3.51 -9.91 -5.93
C ILE A 60 2.01 -10.18 -5.94
N THR A 61 1.42 -10.38 -7.12
CA THR A 61 -0.02 -10.66 -7.24
C THR A 61 -0.38 -11.97 -6.56
N GLU A 62 0.42 -13.01 -6.78
CA GLU A 62 0.26 -14.32 -6.16
C GLU A 62 0.45 -14.26 -4.63
N ALA A 63 1.40 -13.45 -4.16
CA ALA A 63 1.63 -13.28 -2.72
C ALA A 63 0.45 -12.54 -2.05
N ILE A 64 -0.08 -11.49 -2.68
CA ILE A 64 -1.29 -10.79 -2.21
C ILE A 64 -2.49 -11.74 -2.21
N ASP A 65 -2.65 -12.54 -3.28
CA ASP A 65 -3.76 -13.49 -3.39
C ASP A 65 -3.68 -14.61 -2.35
N ARG A 66 -2.47 -15.03 -1.91
CA ARG A 66 -2.28 -15.94 -0.79
C ARG A 66 -2.56 -15.31 0.57
N TYR A 67 -2.18 -14.04 0.75
CA TYR A 67 -2.43 -13.30 2.01
C TYR A 67 -3.91 -12.99 2.20
N GLN A 68 -4.66 -12.84 1.10
CA GLN A 68 -6.10 -12.55 1.06
C GLN A 68 -6.52 -11.31 1.89
N PRO A 69 -5.93 -10.14 1.64
CA PRO A 69 -6.34 -8.95 2.36
C PRO A 69 -7.78 -8.54 1.98
N THR A 70 -8.52 -7.97 2.94
CA THR A 70 -9.77 -7.25 2.68
C THR A 70 -9.49 -5.83 2.18
N HIS A 71 -8.33 -5.26 2.58
CA HIS A 71 -7.88 -3.93 2.21
C HIS A 71 -6.41 -3.94 1.81
N LEU A 72 -6.11 -3.37 0.64
CA LEU A 72 -4.76 -3.05 0.18
C LEU A 72 -4.60 -1.53 0.16
N HIS A 73 -3.76 -1.00 1.04
CA HIS A 73 -3.53 0.44 1.15
C HIS A 73 -2.07 0.77 0.85
N ILE A 74 -1.83 1.53 -0.23
CA ILE A 74 -0.48 1.98 -0.61
C ILE A 74 -0.09 3.19 0.23
N VAL A 75 1.13 3.17 0.80
CA VAL A 75 1.73 4.29 1.54
C VAL A 75 3.11 4.62 0.95
N SER A 76 3.23 5.76 0.28
CA SER A 76 4.41 6.05 -0.54
C SER A 76 5.02 7.43 -0.33
N ASN A 77 6.36 7.50 -0.22
CA ASN A 77 7.12 8.74 -0.20
C ASN A 77 7.40 9.22 -1.63
N GLN A 78 6.76 10.30 -2.06
CA GLN A 78 6.84 10.84 -3.42
C GLN A 78 7.45 12.25 -3.45
N GLY A 79 8.61 12.45 -2.80
CA GLY A 79 9.34 13.72 -2.77
C GLY A 79 9.72 14.26 -4.16
N GLY A 80 9.79 13.41 -5.17
CA GLY A 80 10.00 13.82 -6.57
C GLY A 80 8.92 14.76 -7.11
N ILE A 81 7.71 14.75 -6.53
CA ILE A 81 6.62 15.67 -6.91
C ILE A 81 6.96 17.09 -6.46
N ALA A 82 7.42 17.29 -5.21
CA ALA A 82 7.83 18.61 -4.73
C ALA A 82 9.00 19.20 -5.54
N ARG A 83 9.87 18.34 -6.07
CA ARG A 83 11.02 18.73 -6.91
C ARG A 83 10.68 18.88 -8.39
N HIS A 84 9.40 18.76 -8.75
CA HIS A 84 8.93 18.80 -10.15
C HIS A 84 9.58 17.76 -11.08
N LEU A 85 10.12 16.68 -10.54
CA LEU A 85 10.66 15.55 -11.29
C LEU A 85 9.57 14.60 -11.75
N VAL A 86 8.44 14.57 -11.02
CA VAL A 86 7.26 13.75 -11.29
C VAL A 86 6.04 14.66 -11.24
N ARG A 87 5.17 14.58 -12.24
CA ARG A 87 3.88 15.26 -12.22
C ARG A 87 2.89 14.47 -11.35
N GLU A 88 2.22 15.18 -10.43
CA GLU A 88 1.27 14.57 -9.48
C GLU A 88 0.12 13.85 -10.19
N ASP A 89 -0.45 14.45 -11.25
CA ASP A 89 -1.52 13.85 -12.04
C ASP A 89 -1.09 12.55 -12.75
N GLN A 90 0.14 12.50 -13.25
CA GLN A 90 0.70 11.31 -13.87
C GLN A 90 0.99 10.21 -12.86
N TRP A 91 1.45 10.59 -11.65
CA TRP A 91 1.66 9.64 -10.56
C TRP A 91 0.34 9.01 -10.10
N VAL A 92 -0.71 9.82 -9.90
CA VAL A 92 -2.06 9.35 -9.55
C VAL A 92 -2.60 8.38 -10.60
N ALA A 93 -2.49 8.74 -11.89
CA ALA A 93 -2.90 7.86 -12.98
C ALA A 93 -2.07 6.56 -13.05
N LYS A 94 -0.78 6.62 -12.72
CA LYS A 94 0.10 5.44 -12.61
C LYS A 94 -0.40 4.50 -11.52
N VAL A 95 -0.67 5.01 -10.32
CA VAL A 95 -1.14 4.20 -9.18
C VAL A 95 -2.47 3.53 -9.49
N GLY A 96 -3.43 4.26 -10.10
CA GLY A 96 -4.70 3.68 -10.52
C GLY A 96 -4.51 2.44 -11.41
N ARG A 97 -3.66 2.54 -12.45
CA ARG A 97 -3.36 1.39 -13.34
C ARG A 97 -2.64 0.24 -12.65
N ILE A 98 -1.78 0.54 -11.67
CA ILE A 98 -1.11 -0.49 -10.89
C ILE A 98 -2.14 -1.27 -10.08
N LEU A 99 -3.04 -0.59 -9.38
CA LEU A 99 -4.09 -1.22 -8.59
C LEU A 99 -5.03 -2.04 -9.48
N GLU A 100 -5.48 -1.50 -10.61
CA GLU A 100 -6.27 -2.24 -11.61
C GLU A 100 -5.54 -3.52 -12.08
N LYS A 101 -4.23 -3.41 -12.34
CA LYS A 101 -3.43 -4.54 -12.78
C LYS A 101 -3.29 -5.61 -11.70
N ILE A 102 -3.08 -5.22 -10.43
CA ILE A 102 -3.05 -6.14 -9.30
C ILE A 102 -4.42 -6.82 -9.16
N GLN A 103 -5.50 -6.05 -9.06
CA GLN A 103 -6.86 -6.57 -8.89
C GLN A 103 -7.24 -7.55 -10.00
N SER A 104 -6.88 -7.27 -11.26
CA SER A 104 -7.17 -8.16 -12.38
C SER A 104 -6.44 -9.51 -12.34
N GLY A 105 -5.41 -9.64 -11.54
CA GLY A 105 -4.64 -10.87 -11.36
C GLY A 105 -5.01 -11.66 -10.11
N LEU A 106 -5.82 -11.09 -9.21
CA LEU A 106 -6.26 -11.79 -8.00
C LEU A 106 -7.38 -12.76 -8.33
N THR A 107 -7.37 -13.92 -7.71
CA THR A 107 -8.34 -15.00 -7.96
C THR A 107 -9.12 -15.42 -6.71
N HIS A 108 -8.56 -15.24 -5.52
CA HIS A 108 -9.12 -15.68 -4.26
C HIS A 108 -9.58 -14.52 -3.35
N CYS A 109 -9.23 -13.29 -3.69
CA CYS A 109 -9.66 -12.11 -2.94
C CYS A 109 -9.94 -10.93 -3.87
N ALA A 110 -10.71 -9.96 -3.37
CA ALA A 110 -11.02 -8.71 -4.05
C ALA A 110 -10.93 -7.56 -3.04
N PRO A 111 -9.70 -7.16 -2.65
CA PRO A 111 -9.51 -6.14 -1.63
C PRO A 111 -10.04 -4.77 -2.07
N SER A 112 -10.57 -4.01 -1.12
CA SER A 112 -10.74 -2.58 -1.30
C SER A 112 -9.36 -1.93 -1.41
N CYS A 113 -9.10 -1.21 -2.51
CA CYS A 113 -7.80 -0.62 -2.77
C CYS A 113 -7.84 0.89 -2.58
N SER A 114 -6.83 1.42 -1.88
CA SER A 114 -6.66 2.85 -1.68
C SER A 114 -5.19 3.22 -1.56
N TYR A 115 -4.87 4.51 -1.51
CA TYR A 115 -3.50 4.97 -1.37
C TYR A 115 -3.42 6.33 -0.69
N ASP A 116 -2.33 6.53 0.06
CA ASP A 116 -1.85 7.81 0.54
C ASP A 116 -0.39 8.00 0.09
N TYR A 117 0.03 9.25 -0.10
CA TYR A 117 1.40 9.58 -0.45
C TYR A 117 1.84 10.92 0.13
N CYS A 118 3.10 10.99 0.47
CA CYS A 118 3.74 12.23 0.92
C CYS A 118 4.58 12.81 -0.22
N LYS A 119 4.24 14.00 -0.67
CA LYS A 119 4.94 14.69 -1.76
C LYS A 119 6.02 15.66 -1.31
N THR A 120 6.21 15.86 0.00
CA THR A 120 7.28 16.70 0.53
C THR A 120 8.54 15.90 0.83
N GLU A 121 9.69 16.59 0.85
CA GLU A 121 10.95 16.05 1.36
C GLU A 121 11.20 16.43 2.82
N ASP A 122 10.29 17.20 3.42
CA ASP A 122 10.34 17.57 4.83
C ASP A 122 10.22 16.33 5.71
N LYS A 123 11.27 16.05 6.50
CA LYS A 123 11.33 14.89 7.38
C LYS A 123 10.37 14.98 8.56
N GLU A 124 9.97 16.21 8.92
CA GLU A 124 9.02 16.47 9.99
C GLU A 124 7.55 16.31 9.53
N CYS A 125 7.31 16.12 8.22
CA CYS A 125 5.97 15.88 7.73
C CYS A 125 5.41 14.57 8.32
N PRO A 126 4.30 14.60 9.06
CA PRO A 126 3.77 13.40 9.73
C PRO A 126 3.40 12.28 8.76
N ASP A 127 3.12 12.62 7.50
CA ASP A 127 2.76 11.65 6.47
C ASP A 127 3.97 11.11 5.69
N ARG A 128 5.19 11.59 6.00
CA ARG A 128 6.40 11.10 5.33
C ARG A 128 7.01 9.94 6.13
N LYS A 129 7.08 8.75 5.56
CA LYS A 129 7.83 7.63 6.15
C LYS A 129 9.28 8.05 6.44
N PRO A 130 9.81 7.81 7.65
CA PRO A 130 9.35 6.85 8.66
C PRO A 130 8.24 7.33 9.60
N ASN A 131 7.69 8.54 9.47
CA ASN A 131 6.56 8.96 10.28
C ASN A 131 5.30 8.15 9.89
N PRO A 132 4.43 7.79 10.87
CA PRO A 132 3.35 6.82 10.67
C PRO A 132 2.06 7.42 10.13
N GLY A 133 2.02 8.74 9.83
CA GLY A 133 0.77 9.47 9.58
C GLY A 133 -0.14 8.89 8.49
N MET A 134 0.41 8.36 7.40
CA MET A 134 -0.40 7.72 6.36
C MET A 134 -1.09 6.44 6.87
N ILE A 135 -0.40 5.66 7.70
CA ILE A 135 -0.91 4.42 8.30
C ILE A 135 -1.97 4.74 9.35
N THR A 136 -1.62 5.59 10.32
CA THR A 136 -2.51 5.91 11.45
C THR A 136 -3.79 6.60 11.01
N LYS A 137 -3.75 7.45 9.99
CA LYS A 137 -4.95 8.06 9.39
C LYS A 137 -5.91 7.03 8.81
N PHE A 138 -5.39 6.03 8.14
CA PHE A 138 -6.22 4.94 7.60
C PHE A 138 -6.87 4.15 8.73
N LEU A 139 -6.11 3.79 9.77
CA LEU A 139 -6.59 2.99 10.88
C LEU A 139 -7.58 3.73 11.79
N THR A 140 -7.50 5.07 11.90
CA THR A 140 -8.37 5.86 12.79
C THR A 140 -9.88 5.66 12.53
N GLY A 141 -10.28 5.21 11.35
CA GLY A 141 -11.69 4.98 10.99
C GLY A 141 -12.16 3.54 11.19
N ILE A 142 -11.31 2.66 11.70
CA ILE A 142 -11.60 1.22 11.83
C ILE A 142 -11.57 0.85 13.32
N PRO A 143 -12.65 0.28 13.88
CA PRO A 143 -12.65 -0.23 15.25
C PRO A 143 -11.61 -1.33 15.40
N GLU A 144 -10.83 -1.30 16.49
CA GLU A 144 -9.75 -2.26 16.73
C GLU A 144 -10.28 -3.70 16.80
N GLU A 145 -11.46 -3.88 17.38
CA GLU A 145 -12.14 -5.17 17.49
C GLU A 145 -12.60 -5.78 16.14
N GLU A 146 -12.63 -4.98 15.08
CA GLU A 146 -12.97 -5.44 13.72
C GLU A 146 -11.73 -5.81 12.91
N ILE A 147 -10.53 -5.58 13.46
CA ILE A 147 -9.27 -5.86 12.77
C ILE A 147 -8.83 -7.30 13.07
N GLU A 148 -8.86 -8.16 12.07
CA GLU A 148 -8.33 -9.53 12.16
C GLU A 148 -6.80 -9.53 12.15
N SER A 149 -6.21 -8.80 11.21
CA SER A 149 -4.76 -8.68 11.09
C SER A 149 -4.35 -7.42 10.32
N ILE A 150 -3.17 -6.93 10.65
CA ILE A 150 -2.52 -5.82 9.95
C ILE A 150 -1.10 -6.26 9.61
N LEU A 151 -0.66 -5.91 8.40
CA LEU A 151 0.72 -6.10 7.97
C LEU A 151 1.15 -4.94 7.08
N MET A 152 2.39 -4.47 7.24
CA MET A 152 3.05 -3.59 6.28
C MET A 152 4.17 -4.33 5.56
N ILE A 153 4.23 -4.17 4.24
CA ILE A 153 5.31 -4.68 3.39
C ILE A 153 6.07 -3.54 2.70
N GLY A 154 7.37 -3.71 2.55
CA GLY A 154 8.23 -2.71 1.91
C GLY A 154 9.60 -3.24 1.57
N ASP A 155 10.38 -2.50 0.76
CA ASP A 155 11.77 -2.79 0.42
C ASP A 155 12.77 -2.00 1.26
N ALA A 156 12.30 -1.01 2.03
CA ALA A 156 13.13 -0.17 2.89
C ALA A 156 13.16 -0.73 4.33
N SER A 157 13.81 -1.89 4.50
CA SER A 157 13.90 -2.61 5.77
C SER A 157 15.10 -2.21 6.64
N GLY A 158 16.11 -1.53 6.05
CA GLY A 158 17.37 -1.20 6.70
C GLY A 158 18.38 -2.34 6.72
N LYS A 159 18.14 -3.41 5.97
CA LYS A 159 19.11 -4.48 5.76
C LYS A 159 20.29 -4.00 4.92
N PRO A 160 21.45 -4.65 5.00
CA PRO A 160 22.59 -4.30 4.13
C PRO A 160 22.20 -4.34 2.65
N GLY A 161 22.36 -3.21 1.95
CA GLY A 161 22.00 -3.04 0.55
C GLY A 161 20.68 -2.35 0.29
N ASP A 162 19.84 -2.14 1.29
CA ASP A 162 18.60 -1.39 1.15
C ASP A 162 18.86 0.10 1.00
N PHE A 163 17.93 0.77 0.33
CA PHE A 163 18.00 2.22 0.12
C PHE A 163 17.80 3.01 1.41
N SER A 164 16.96 2.52 2.31
CA SER A 164 16.64 3.12 3.61
C SER A 164 16.00 2.09 4.54
N ASP A 165 15.58 2.53 5.71
CA ASP A 165 14.81 1.76 6.71
C ASP A 165 13.41 2.35 6.92
N SER A 166 12.98 3.24 6.04
CA SER A 166 11.80 4.08 6.25
C SER A 166 10.49 3.30 6.31
N ASP A 167 10.38 2.14 5.65
CA ASP A 167 9.16 1.34 5.66
C ASP A 167 9.03 0.59 6.97
N ARG A 168 10.12 -0.09 7.39
CA ARG A 168 10.16 -0.78 8.67
C ARG A 168 9.89 0.19 9.83
N LEU A 169 10.58 1.32 9.85
CA LEU A 169 10.39 2.32 10.91
C LEU A 169 8.98 2.94 10.88
N ALA A 170 8.36 3.11 9.71
CA ALA A 170 6.98 3.61 9.63
C ALA A 170 5.98 2.62 10.24
N ALA A 171 6.18 1.31 10.03
CA ALA A 171 5.38 0.27 10.66
C ALA A 171 5.62 0.22 12.17
N GLU A 172 6.88 0.25 12.62
CA GLU A 172 7.25 0.29 14.05
C GLU A 172 6.63 1.52 14.74
N ASN A 173 6.71 2.70 14.13
CA ASN A 173 6.13 3.94 14.66
C ASN A 173 4.60 3.95 14.64
N ALA A 174 3.97 3.13 13.81
CA ALA A 174 2.52 2.87 13.79
C ALA A 174 2.10 1.70 14.67
N GLU A 175 3.05 1.04 15.35
CA GLU A 175 2.84 -0.14 16.20
C GLU A 175 2.20 -1.32 15.47
N ILE A 176 2.56 -1.52 14.18
CA ILE A 176 2.06 -2.63 13.36
C ILE A 176 3.22 -3.54 12.89
N PRO A 177 2.93 -4.83 12.60
CA PRO A 177 3.92 -5.74 12.03
C PRO A 177 4.45 -5.28 10.67
N TYR A 178 5.75 -5.54 10.43
CA TYR A 178 6.42 -5.30 9.16
C TYR A 178 7.03 -6.58 8.61
N LEU A 179 6.99 -6.75 7.30
CA LEU A 179 7.69 -7.80 6.59
C LEU A 179 8.39 -7.22 5.35
N ASP A 180 9.66 -7.59 5.15
CA ASP A 180 10.40 -7.26 3.93
C ASP A 180 9.71 -7.89 2.73
N ILE A 181 9.68 -7.19 1.59
CA ILE A 181 9.01 -7.68 0.39
C ILE A 181 9.50 -9.07 -0.05
N LYS A 182 10.79 -9.36 0.08
CA LYS A 182 11.34 -10.68 -0.29
C LYS A 182 10.79 -11.79 0.59
N GLU A 183 10.66 -11.52 1.90
CA GLU A 183 10.07 -12.44 2.86
C GLU A 183 8.56 -12.62 2.58
N PHE A 184 7.85 -11.54 2.25
CA PHE A 184 6.42 -11.61 1.90
C PHE A 184 6.17 -12.45 0.65
N LEU A 185 7.03 -12.34 -0.38
CA LEU A 185 6.91 -13.12 -1.62
C LEU A 185 7.05 -14.63 -1.37
N GLU A 186 7.81 -15.03 -0.35
CA GLU A 186 8.07 -16.42 0.01
C GLU A 186 7.14 -16.96 1.11
N ALA A 187 6.41 -16.07 1.81
CA ALA A 187 5.57 -16.43 2.94
C ALA A 187 4.39 -17.33 2.53
N THR A 188 4.04 -18.25 3.44
CA THR A 188 2.80 -19.01 3.43
C THR A 188 1.93 -18.54 4.60
N TRP A 189 0.63 -18.45 4.38
CA TRP A 189 -0.33 -17.99 5.36
C TRP A 189 -1.30 -19.13 5.66
N ASP A 190 -1.31 -19.57 6.91
CA ASP A 190 -2.23 -20.62 7.42
C ASP A 190 -3.55 -20.01 7.86
#